data_4c01e746a5a24160685fe5ca777ffeb5
#
_entry.id   4c01e746a5a24160685fe5ca777ffeb5
#
_cell.length_a   1.000
_cell.length_b   1.000
_cell.length_c   1.000
_cell.angle_alpha   90.00
_cell.angle_beta   90.00
_cell.angle_gamma   90.00
#
_symmetry.space_group_name_H-M   'P 1'
#
loop_
_entity.id
_entity.type
_entity.pdbx_description
1 polymer ?
#
loop_
_entity_poly.entity_id
_entity_poly.type
_entity_poly.pdbx_seq_one_letter_code
_entity_poly.pdbx_strand_id
1 'polypeptide(L)'
;MSQQDFLNWLYQVDGLTQMNDILKRYKIVAFPNSIFDLEAGFRSHKEIKKVTDLKGMKIRIAPPESQEILRRLGAAPTNVSGGELYDAMQRSIIDAFEFMTPNVDWDLGFQEVAKYWIAPAWYQ
;
A
#
# COMPACT_ATOMS: atom_id res chain seq x y z
N MET A 1 6.73 -2.45 -15.67
CA MET A 1 5.62 -2.59 -16.65
C MET A 1 4.71 -1.40 -16.44
N SER A 2 4.41 -0.61 -17.48
CA SER A 2 3.45 0.49 -17.35
C SER A 2 2.02 -0.06 -17.20
N GLN A 3 1.08 0.80 -16.75
CA GLN A 3 -0.35 0.44 -16.72
C GLN A 3 -0.85 0.04 -18.11
N GLN A 4 -0.41 0.74 -19.15
CA GLN A 4 -0.79 0.45 -20.53
C GLN A 4 -0.25 -0.92 -20.98
N ASP A 5 0.98 -1.27 -20.62
CA ASP A 5 1.55 -2.59 -20.94
C ASP A 5 0.78 -3.70 -20.25
N PHE A 6 0.36 -3.49 -18.99
CA PHE A 6 -0.44 -4.45 -18.25
C PHE A 6 -1.84 -4.63 -18.87
N LEU A 7 -2.50 -3.56 -19.28
CA LEU A 7 -3.78 -3.62 -19.99
C LEU A 7 -3.65 -4.33 -21.34
N ASN A 8 -2.59 -4.03 -22.08
CA ASN A 8 -2.31 -4.71 -23.36
C ASN A 8 -2.10 -6.22 -23.13
N TRP A 9 -1.33 -6.59 -22.12
CA TRP A 9 -1.16 -8.00 -21.75
C TRP A 9 -2.48 -8.67 -21.40
N LEU A 10 -3.30 -8.03 -20.55
CA LEU A 10 -4.59 -8.58 -20.15
C LEU A 10 -5.54 -8.82 -21.31
N TYR A 11 -5.70 -7.83 -22.20
CA TYR A 11 -6.78 -7.83 -23.20
C TYR A 11 -6.32 -8.16 -24.62
N GLN A 12 -5.05 -7.96 -24.96
CA GLN A 12 -4.53 -8.18 -26.32
C GLN A 12 -3.61 -9.38 -26.44
N VAL A 13 -3.02 -9.85 -25.33
CA VAL A 13 -2.02 -10.93 -25.28
C VAL A 13 -2.50 -12.10 -24.42
N ASP A 14 -3.81 -12.23 -24.25
CA ASP A 14 -4.45 -13.37 -23.59
C ASP A 14 -4.19 -13.52 -22.07
N GLY A 15 -3.69 -12.46 -21.41
CA GLY A 15 -3.35 -12.48 -19.98
C GLY A 15 -4.56 -12.80 -19.08
N LEU A 16 -5.75 -12.27 -19.43
CA LEU A 16 -6.97 -12.53 -18.68
C LEU A 16 -7.41 -13.99 -18.75
N THR A 17 -7.27 -14.63 -19.92
CA THR A 17 -7.56 -16.06 -20.09
C THR A 17 -6.59 -16.89 -19.24
N GLN A 18 -5.29 -16.59 -19.30
CA GLN A 18 -4.27 -17.30 -18.50
C GLN A 18 -4.55 -17.19 -17.01
N MET A 19 -4.91 -15.99 -16.51
CA MET A 19 -5.32 -15.80 -15.13
C MET A 19 -6.54 -16.66 -14.76
N ASN A 20 -7.57 -16.65 -15.61
CA ASN A 20 -8.78 -17.42 -15.37
C ASN A 20 -8.55 -18.93 -15.45
N ASP A 21 -7.67 -19.41 -16.31
CA ASP A 21 -7.30 -20.83 -16.38
C ASP A 21 -6.63 -21.30 -15.06
N ILE A 22 -5.79 -20.47 -14.45
CA ILE A 22 -5.21 -20.76 -13.13
C ILE A 22 -6.31 -20.81 -12.05
N LEU A 23 -7.26 -19.89 -12.09
CA LEU A 23 -8.31 -19.73 -11.07
C LEU A 23 -9.44 -20.76 -11.22
N LYS A 24 -9.63 -21.32 -12.41
CA LYS A 24 -10.68 -22.29 -12.74
C LYS A 24 -10.70 -23.50 -11.80
N ARG A 25 -9.55 -23.98 -11.36
CA ARG A 25 -9.45 -25.08 -10.39
C ARG A 25 -10.09 -24.76 -9.05
N TYR A 26 -10.21 -23.47 -8.71
CA TYR A 26 -10.87 -22.98 -7.49
C TYR A 26 -12.33 -22.54 -7.73
N LYS A 27 -12.85 -22.75 -8.95
CA LYS A 27 -14.19 -22.29 -9.38
C LYS A 27 -14.37 -20.78 -9.25
N ILE A 28 -13.29 -20.02 -9.49
CA ILE A 28 -13.24 -18.55 -9.43
C ILE A 28 -13.07 -18.04 -10.87
N VAL A 29 -13.75 -16.92 -11.16
CA VAL A 29 -13.55 -16.15 -12.40
C VAL A 29 -13.11 -14.73 -11.97
N ALA A 30 -12.01 -14.25 -12.55
CA ALA A 30 -11.50 -12.91 -12.35
C ALA A 30 -11.95 -11.97 -13.48
N PHE A 31 -12.37 -10.79 -13.09
CA PHE A 31 -12.64 -9.67 -14.00
C PHE A 31 -11.83 -8.46 -13.53
N PRO A 32 -11.09 -7.77 -14.43
CA PRO A 32 -10.44 -6.51 -14.09
C PRO A 32 -11.51 -5.48 -13.72
N ASN A 33 -11.36 -4.85 -12.58
CA ASN A 33 -12.30 -3.84 -12.09
C ASN A 33 -11.72 -2.42 -12.23
N SER A 34 -10.49 -2.24 -11.79
CA SER A 34 -9.81 -0.94 -11.83
C SER A 34 -8.30 -1.13 -11.85
N ILE A 35 -7.61 -0.10 -12.29
CA ILE A 35 -6.15 0.01 -12.16
C ILE A 35 -5.90 1.26 -11.31
N PHE A 36 -5.16 1.09 -10.25
CA PHE A 36 -4.70 2.19 -9.42
C PHE A 36 -3.36 2.71 -9.95
N ASP A 37 -3.14 4.00 -9.81
CA ASP A 37 -1.83 4.62 -10.03
C ASP A 37 -0.87 4.25 -8.89
N LEU A 38 0.38 4.70 -9.02
CA LEU A 38 1.40 4.45 -8.00
C LEU A 38 0.88 4.86 -6.62
N GLU A 39 0.95 3.94 -5.68
CA GLU A 39 0.59 4.21 -4.31
C GLU A 39 1.59 5.19 -3.68
N ALA A 40 1.14 5.92 -2.67
CA ALA A 40 2.03 6.73 -1.85
C ALA A 40 3.01 5.81 -1.08
N GLY A 41 4.18 6.34 -0.75
CA GLY A 41 5.01 5.73 0.25
C GLY A 41 4.37 5.88 1.64
N PHE A 42 5.19 5.85 2.69
CA PHE A 42 4.63 6.05 4.03
C PHE A 42 4.19 7.50 4.26
N ARG A 43 3.05 7.66 4.90
CA ARG A 43 2.68 8.87 5.61
C ARG A 43 3.03 8.71 7.08
N SER A 44 3.61 9.74 7.70
CA SER A 44 4.13 9.62 9.06
C SER A 44 4.07 10.91 9.87
N HIS A 45 4.10 10.76 11.20
CA HIS A 45 4.23 11.89 12.12
C HIS A 45 5.63 12.51 12.09
N LYS A 46 6.65 11.69 11.81
CA LYS A 46 8.07 12.07 11.84
C LYS A 46 8.68 11.90 10.46
N GLU A 47 9.63 12.74 10.13
CA GLU A 47 10.39 12.61 8.90
C GLU A 47 11.24 11.32 8.94
N ILE A 48 11.12 10.51 7.88
CA ILE A 48 11.90 9.28 7.68
C ILE A 48 12.88 9.52 6.52
N LYS A 49 14.17 9.64 6.84
CA LYS A 49 15.24 9.93 5.86
C LYS A 49 16.06 8.71 5.50
N LYS A 50 16.11 7.73 6.38
CA LYS A 50 16.94 6.53 6.24
C LYS A 50 16.26 5.33 6.89
N VAL A 51 16.65 4.15 6.48
CA VAL A 51 16.06 2.88 6.95
C VAL A 51 16.11 2.74 8.48
N THR A 52 17.16 3.24 9.12
CA THR A 52 17.29 3.17 10.59
C THR A 52 16.25 4.00 11.34
N ASP A 53 15.60 4.96 10.68
CA ASP A 53 14.56 5.79 11.30
C ASP A 53 13.25 5.00 11.49
N LEU A 54 13.10 3.87 10.81
CA LEU A 54 11.97 2.94 10.97
C LEU A 54 12.01 2.18 12.30
N LYS A 55 13.17 2.12 12.96
CA LYS A 55 13.34 1.31 14.17
C LYS A 55 12.40 1.73 15.29
N GLY A 56 11.60 0.78 15.76
CA GLY A 56 10.61 0.97 16.82
C GLY A 56 9.33 1.69 16.39
N MET A 57 9.22 2.15 15.13
CA MET A 57 8.00 2.78 14.64
C MET A 57 6.87 1.76 14.49
N LYS A 58 5.70 2.11 14.95
CA LYS A 58 4.45 1.36 14.72
C LYS A 58 3.92 1.73 13.34
N ILE A 59 4.09 0.84 12.37
CA ILE A 59 3.77 1.13 10.96
C ILE A 59 2.64 0.22 10.51
N ARG A 60 1.53 0.81 10.06
CA ARG A 60 0.48 0.06 9.38
C ARG A 60 0.87 -0.19 7.94
N ILE A 61 0.87 -1.45 7.57
CA ILE A 61 1.02 -1.92 6.19
C ILE A 61 0.21 -3.19 6.00
N ALA A 62 -0.50 -3.30 4.88
CA ALA A 62 -1.44 -4.38 4.68
C ALA A 62 -0.79 -5.73 4.31
N PRO A 63 0.13 -5.82 3.33
CA PRO A 63 0.65 -7.11 2.87
C PRO A 63 1.53 -7.80 3.92
N PRO A 64 1.31 -9.10 4.18
CA PRO A 64 2.09 -9.85 5.18
C PRO A 64 3.60 -9.89 4.89
N GLU A 65 3.99 -9.99 3.62
CA GLU A 65 5.39 -9.96 3.18
C GLU A 65 6.06 -8.62 3.51
N SER A 66 5.35 -7.51 3.32
CA SER A 66 5.84 -6.17 3.66
C SER A 66 5.95 -5.98 5.17
N GLN A 67 5.03 -6.57 5.94
CA GLN A 67 5.15 -6.58 7.40
C GLN A 67 6.41 -7.30 7.86
N GLU A 68 6.74 -8.43 7.23
CA GLU A 68 7.97 -9.18 7.55
C GLU A 68 9.24 -8.38 7.23
N ILE A 69 9.26 -7.67 6.09
CA ILE A 69 10.37 -6.77 5.74
C ILE A 69 10.53 -5.69 6.82
N LEU A 70 9.44 -5.03 7.21
CA LEU A 70 9.50 -3.99 8.23
C LEU A 70 9.97 -4.52 9.60
N ARG A 71 9.58 -5.74 10.01
CA ARG A 71 10.08 -6.37 11.24
C ARG A 71 11.59 -6.56 11.18
N ARG A 72 12.11 -7.03 10.04
CA ARG A 72 13.57 -7.20 9.86
C ARG A 72 14.33 -5.88 9.89
N LEU A 73 13.68 -4.79 9.50
CA LEU A 73 14.22 -3.43 9.60
C LEU A 73 14.07 -2.83 11.01
N GLY A 74 13.46 -3.57 11.94
CA GLY A 74 13.30 -3.17 13.33
C GLY A 74 12.06 -2.32 13.63
N ALA A 75 11.15 -2.17 12.67
CA ALA A 75 9.85 -1.56 12.90
C ALA A 75 8.88 -2.52 13.59
N ALA A 76 7.76 -2.00 14.09
CA ALA A 76 6.65 -2.74 14.67
C ALA A 76 5.42 -2.63 13.74
N PRO A 77 5.30 -3.51 12.72
CA PRO A 77 4.16 -3.47 11.83
C PRO A 77 2.88 -3.82 12.58
N THR A 78 1.81 -3.08 12.27
CA THR A 78 0.50 -3.21 12.89
C THR A 78 -0.56 -3.43 11.83
N ASN A 79 -1.68 -4.03 12.24
CA ASN A 79 -2.83 -4.21 11.38
C ASN A 79 -3.96 -3.29 11.86
N VAL A 80 -4.21 -2.24 11.07
CA VAL A 80 -5.29 -1.26 11.29
C VAL A 80 -6.08 -1.19 10.00
N SER A 81 -7.42 -1.22 10.07
CA SER A 81 -8.26 -1.11 8.89
C SER A 81 -8.16 0.27 8.25
N GLY A 82 -8.39 0.36 6.92
CA GLY A 82 -8.30 1.64 6.20
C GLY A 82 -9.19 2.74 6.78
N GLY A 83 -10.40 2.39 7.20
CA GLY A 83 -11.35 3.34 7.79
C GLY A 83 -10.97 3.84 9.18
N GLU A 84 -10.02 3.19 9.85
CA GLU A 84 -9.55 3.58 11.19
C GLU A 84 -8.21 4.34 11.17
N LEU A 85 -7.60 4.51 9.99
CA LEU A 85 -6.26 5.09 9.86
C LEU A 85 -6.17 6.51 10.38
N TYR A 86 -7.15 7.36 10.06
CA TYR A 86 -7.19 8.74 10.52
C TYR A 86 -7.17 8.81 12.05
N ASP A 87 -8.07 8.10 12.70
CA ASP A 87 -8.17 8.05 14.16
C ASP A 87 -6.93 7.43 14.81
N ALA A 88 -6.39 6.36 14.22
CA ALA A 88 -5.18 5.71 14.72
C ALA A 88 -3.95 6.62 14.66
N MET A 89 -3.80 7.40 13.58
CA MET A 89 -2.77 8.43 13.49
C MET A 89 -3.01 9.56 14.47
N GLN A 90 -4.21 10.12 14.52
CA GLN A 90 -4.56 11.23 15.41
C GLN A 90 -4.28 10.88 16.87
N ARG A 91 -4.54 9.65 17.29
CA ARG A 91 -4.31 9.15 18.65
C ARG A 91 -2.91 8.60 18.87
N SER A 92 -2.02 8.66 17.87
CA SER A 92 -0.66 8.09 17.94
C SER A 92 -0.64 6.59 18.28
N ILE A 93 -1.69 5.86 17.90
CA ILE A 93 -1.72 4.38 17.98
C ILE A 93 -0.71 3.81 16.99
N ILE A 94 -0.57 4.44 15.82
CA ILE A 94 0.46 4.18 14.82
C ILE A 94 1.28 5.43 14.56
N ASP A 95 2.53 5.27 14.12
CA ASP A 95 3.46 6.37 13.81
C ASP A 95 3.50 6.67 12.32
N ALA A 96 3.18 5.67 11.50
CA ALA A 96 3.16 5.77 10.04
C ALA A 96 2.19 4.73 9.44
N PHE A 97 1.80 4.96 8.21
CA PHE A 97 0.99 4.03 7.42
C PHE A 97 1.27 4.16 5.93
N GLU A 98 0.96 3.11 5.20
CA GLU A 98 0.77 3.06 3.75
C GLU A 98 -0.71 2.79 3.47
N PHE A 99 -1.29 3.40 2.42
CA PHE A 99 -2.70 3.15 2.13
C PHE A 99 -3.01 3.16 0.64
N MET A 100 -3.06 4.32 -0.01
CA MET A 100 -3.48 4.45 -1.41
C MET A 100 -2.65 5.48 -2.17
N THR A 101 -3.22 5.99 -3.26
CA THR A 101 -2.59 7.03 -4.06
C THR A 101 -2.56 8.37 -3.33
N PRO A 102 -1.64 9.28 -3.67
CA PRO A 102 -1.55 10.60 -3.04
C PRO A 102 -2.85 11.39 -3.05
N ASN A 103 -3.63 11.30 -4.14
CA ASN A 103 -4.90 12.02 -4.27
C ASN A 103 -5.95 11.48 -3.29
N VAL A 104 -6.10 10.15 -3.22
CA VAL A 104 -7.05 9.52 -2.28
C VAL A 104 -6.67 9.81 -0.85
N ASP A 105 -5.38 9.72 -0.52
CA ASP A 105 -4.88 10.06 0.83
C ASP A 105 -5.18 11.51 1.20
N TRP A 106 -5.11 12.42 0.24
CA TRP A 106 -5.44 13.83 0.43
C TRP A 106 -6.93 14.05 0.68
N ASP A 107 -7.78 13.42 -0.15
CA ASP A 107 -9.25 13.52 -0.02
C ASP A 107 -9.76 12.93 1.31
N LEU A 108 -9.03 11.96 1.87
CA LEU A 108 -9.30 11.38 3.19
C LEU A 108 -8.77 12.23 4.37
N GLY A 109 -8.14 13.36 4.10
CA GLY A 109 -7.66 14.28 5.14
C GLY A 109 -6.39 13.83 5.85
N PHE A 110 -5.66 12.83 5.33
CA PHE A 110 -4.47 12.29 6.02
C PHE A 110 -3.34 13.29 6.20
N GLN A 111 -3.28 14.37 5.42
CA GLN A 111 -2.34 15.47 5.60
C GLN A 111 -2.52 16.22 6.93
N GLU A 112 -3.69 16.14 7.54
CA GLU A 112 -3.97 16.78 8.82
C GLU A 112 -3.31 16.03 9.99
N VAL A 113 -3.24 14.69 9.87
CA VAL A 113 -2.74 13.80 10.93
C VAL A 113 -1.35 13.23 10.64
N ALA A 114 -0.85 13.32 9.41
CA ALA A 114 0.47 12.83 9.00
C ALA A 114 1.19 13.89 8.16
N LYS A 115 2.14 14.61 8.76
CA LYS A 115 2.81 15.78 8.15
C LYS A 115 3.82 15.40 7.06
N TYR A 116 4.37 14.21 7.12
CA TYR A 116 5.43 13.77 6.22
C TYR A 116 4.92 12.70 5.28
N TRP A 117 5.34 12.82 4.04
CA TRP A 117 5.07 11.86 3.00
C TRP A 117 6.39 11.42 2.35
N ILE A 118 6.57 10.12 2.21
CA ILE A 118 7.77 9.52 1.62
C ILE A 118 7.48 9.13 0.18
N ALA A 119 8.36 9.52 -0.71
CA ALA A 119 8.43 9.08 -2.09
C ALA A 119 9.82 8.47 -2.34
N PRO A 120 9.99 7.51 -3.22
CA PRO A 120 8.96 6.88 -4.06
C PRO A 120 7.99 5.98 -3.30
N ALA A 121 6.96 5.48 -4.00
CA ALA A 121 6.00 4.53 -3.47
C ALA A 121 6.68 3.24 -2.97
N TRP A 122 6.03 2.57 -2.03
CA TRP A 122 6.47 1.27 -1.54
C TRP A 122 6.33 0.18 -2.61
N TYR A 123 5.28 0.29 -3.43
CA TYR A 123 5.02 -0.57 -4.60
C TYR A 123 5.17 0.23 -5.89
N GLN A 124 5.72 -0.41 -6.91
CA GLN A 124 5.83 0.12 -8.27
C GLN A 124 5.29 -0.91 -9.28
#